data_dc6944cdd2e6c246e2c40c42341d413b
#
_entry.id   dc6944cdd2e6c246e2c40c42341d413b
#
_cell.length_a   1.000
_cell.length_b   1.000
_cell.length_c   1.000
_cell.angle_alpha   90.00
_cell.angle_beta   90.00
_cell.angle_gamma   90.00
#
_symmetry.space_group_name_H-M   'P 1'
#
loop_
_entity.id
_entity.type
_entity.pdbx_description
1 polymer ?
#
loop_
_entity_poly.entity_id
_entity_poly.type
_entity_poly.pdbx_seq_one_letter_code
_entity_poly.pdbx_strand_id
1 'polypeptide(L)'
;PIFRLLGAAVQGGKLGGAIVAGSSAAEIILMDVTPLSLGIETVGGVSTKIIDRNTTIPTRYSQIFTTAGSFQTSVDIKVLQGERQFARDNKLIGNFRLKGIKPAPAGVPQIEVTFDIDANGIVQVSAKDLGTGKHQEITITASSNLSDSEIEQAIREAQEYEATDGQRKAYIDARSEADTLVR
;
A
#
# COMPACT_ATOMS: atom_id res chain seq x y z
N PRO A 1 -13.34 5.64 -9.11
CA PRO A 1 -12.45 4.56 -8.75
C PRO A 1 -11.13 5.07 -8.16
N ILE A 2 -10.49 4.22 -7.40
CA ILE A 2 -9.21 4.51 -6.78
C ILE A 2 -8.11 4.66 -7.82
N PHE A 3 -8.27 3.98 -8.94
CA PHE A 3 -7.26 3.91 -9.97
C PHE A 3 -7.66 4.78 -11.15
N ARG A 4 -6.69 5.40 -11.73
CA ARG A 4 -6.88 6.27 -12.88
C ARG A 4 -6.04 5.78 -14.05
N LEU A 5 -6.44 6.18 -15.21
CA LEU A 5 -5.69 5.88 -16.40
C LEU A 5 -4.39 6.68 -16.39
N LEU A 6 -3.28 6.00 -16.22
CA LEU A 6 -1.98 6.57 -16.44
C LEU A 6 -1.89 7.09 -17.87
N GLY A 7 -2.66 6.46 -18.74
CA GLY A 7 -2.63 6.73 -20.16
C GLY A 7 -2.94 8.15 -20.56
N ALA A 8 -3.58 8.97 -19.73
CA ALA A 8 -3.94 10.31 -20.19
C ALA A 8 -2.72 11.11 -20.62
N ALA A 9 -1.67 11.18 -19.80
CA ALA A 9 -0.45 11.87 -20.15
C ALA A 9 0.42 11.06 -21.13
N VAL A 10 0.56 9.76 -20.87
CA VAL A 10 1.34 8.88 -21.75
C VAL A 10 0.67 8.76 -23.12
N GLN A 11 -0.64 8.68 -23.12
CA GLN A 11 -1.43 8.60 -24.34
C GLN A 11 -1.21 9.80 -25.24
N GLY A 12 -1.20 11.01 -24.67
CA GLY A 12 -0.94 12.21 -25.44
C GLY A 12 0.40 12.16 -26.14
N GLY A 13 1.45 11.75 -25.42
CA GLY A 13 2.78 11.60 -26.00
C GLY A 13 2.85 10.48 -27.03
N LYS A 14 2.24 9.35 -26.71
CA LYS A 14 2.22 8.22 -27.64
C LYS A 14 1.41 8.50 -28.89
N LEU A 15 0.29 9.17 -28.76
CA LEU A 15 -0.52 9.51 -29.91
C LEU A 15 0.27 10.36 -30.92
N GLY A 16 1.02 11.30 -30.43
CA GLY A 16 1.90 12.08 -31.30
C GLY A 16 2.91 11.19 -32.02
N GLY A 17 3.62 10.34 -31.27
CA GLY A 17 4.60 9.43 -31.84
C GLY A 17 3.96 8.34 -32.71
N ALA A 18 2.87 7.76 -32.24
CA ALA A 18 2.20 6.70 -32.97
C ALA A 18 1.60 7.17 -34.29
N ILE A 19 1.07 8.37 -34.32
CA ILE A 19 0.55 8.97 -35.54
C ILE A 19 1.67 9.13 -36.57
N VAL A 20 2.82 9.58 -36.13
CA VAL A 20 3.99 9.70 -37.00
C VAL A 20 4.42 8.34 -37.54
N ALA A 21 4.41 7.34 -36.68
CA ALA A 21 4.76 5.97 -37.08
C ALA A 21 3.70 5.32 -37.96
N GLY A 22 2.49 5.80 -37.93
CA GLY A 22 1.41 5.35 -38.82
C GLY A 22 0.82 3.99 -38.56
N SER A 23 1.41 3.19 -37.72
CA SER A 23 0.97 1.81 -37.54
C SER A 23 0.64 1.43 -36.10
N SER A 24 1.13 2.15 -35.15
CA SER A 24 1.04 1.72 -33.75
C SER A 24 -0.04 2.41 -32.96
N ALA A 25 -0.80 3.30 -33.56
CA ALA A 25 -1.90 3.98 -32.84
C ALA A 25 -2.91 3.00 -32.29
N ALA A 26 -3.21 1.93 -33.04
CA ALA A 26 -4.12 0.89 -32.60
C ALA A 26 -3.58 0.04 -31.46
N GLU A 27 -2.29 0.11 -31.21
CA GLU A 27 -1.63 -0.67 -30.17
C GLU A 27 -1.48 0.11 -28.86
N ILE A 28 -1.98 1.33 -28.79
CA ILE A 28 -1.94 2.11 -27.55
C ILE A 28 -2.89 1.46 -26.54
N ILE A 29 -2.31 0.97 -25.45
CA ILE A 29 -3.06 0.34 -24.38
C ILE A 29 -3.20 1.33 -23.26
N LEU A 30 -4.44 1.58 -22.86
CA LEU A 30 -4.73 2.36 -21.66
C LEU A 30 -4.60 1.45 -20.46
N MET A 31 -3.71 1.78 -19.55
CA MET A 31 -3.49 1.01 -18.36
C MET A 31 -3.90 1.81 -17.13
N ASP A 32 -4.67 1.16 -16.27
CA ASP A 32 -4.97 1.73 -14.97
C ASP A 32 -3.77 1.54 -14.04
N VAL A 33 -3.57 2.49 -13.17
CA VAL A 33 -2.52 2.46 -12.18
C VAL A 33 -3.06 2.91 -10.83
N THR A 34 -2.32 2.58 -9.78
CA THR A 34 -2.63 3.08 -8.45
C THR A 34 -2.33 4.58 -8.38
N PRO A 35 -3.29 5.42 -7.95
CA PRO A 35 -3.05 6.86 -7.85
C PRO A 35 -2.18 7.23 -6.66
N LEU A 36 -2.26 6.46 -5.59
CA LEU A 36 -1.48 6.64 -4.37
C LEU A 36 -0.97 5.30 -3.89
N SER A 37 0.11 5.33 -3.12
CA SER A 37 0.69 4.13 -2.53
C SER A 37 -0.26 3.50 -1.52
N LEU A 38 -0.21 2.20 -1.43
CA LEU A 38 -0.98 1.39 -0.49
C LEU A 38 -0.02 0.67 0.46
N GLY A 39 -0.38 0.63 1.72
CA GLY A 39 0.45 0.00 2.72
C GLY A 39 -0.29 -0.30 4.00
N ILE A 40 0.46 -0.63 5.03
CA ILE A 40 -0.10 -0.93 6.35
C ILE A 40 0.65 -0.16 7.43
N GLU A 41 -0.02 0.00 8.57
CA GLU A 41 0.63 0.58 9.75
C GLU A 41 1.51 -0.47 10.42
N THR A 42 2.75 -0.09 10.69
CA THR A 42 3.70 -0.92 11.43
C THR A 42 4.08 -0.23 12.75
N VAL A 43 4.93 -0.87 13.53
CA VAL A 43 5.32 -0.39 14.85
C VAL A 43 5.81 1.06 14.80
N GLY A 44 5.43 1.85 15.81
CA GLY A 44 5.77 3.27 15.86
C GLY A 44 4.82 4.16 15.07
N GLY A 45 3.72 3.63 14.55
CA GLY A 45 2.78 4.39 13.75
C GLY A 45 3.29 4.72 12.35
N VAL A 46 4.25 3.97 11.86
CA VAL A 46 4.86 4.15 10.54
C VAL A 46 3.99 3.52 9.46
N SER A 47 3.89 4.18 8.33
CA SER A 47 3.24 3.62 7.14
C SER A 47 4.27 2.88 6.30
N THR A 48 4.13 1.57 6.20
CA THR A 48 4.99 0.74 5.37
C THR A 48 4.30 0.48 4.04
N LYS A 49 4.87 1.01 2.98
CA LYS A 49 4.31 0.88 1.62
C LYS A 49 4.55 -0.54 1.10
N ILE A 50 3.50 -1.12 0.54
CA ILE A 50 3.56 -2.44 -0.10
C ILE A 50 3.40 -2.29 -1.62
N ILE A 51 2.52 -1.40 -2.05
CA ILE A 51 2.33 -1.10 -3.46
C ILE A 51 2.56 0.39 -3.66
N ASP A 52 3.52 0.74 -4.51
CA ASP A 52 3.83 2.14 -4.81
C ASP A 52 2.77 2.76 -5.72
N ARG A 53 2.62 4.06 -5.62
CA ARG A 53 1.76 4.80 -6.56
C ARG A 53 2.26 4.60 -8.00
N ASN A 54 1.36 4.72 -8.94
CA ASN A 54 1.62 4.51 -10.37
C ASN A 54 2.01 3.05 -10.71
N THR A 55 1.64 2.11 -9.86
CA THR A 55 1.80 0.69 -10.17
C THR A 55 0.66 0.25 -11.09
N THR A 56 1.00 -0.40 -12.18
CA THR A 56 0.03 -0.94 -13.15
C THR A 56 -0.81 -2.04 -12.52
N ILE A 57 -2.11 -2.00 -12.75
CA ILE A 57 -3.03 -3.04 -12.28
C ILE A 57 -3.53 -3.87 -13.47
N PRO A 58 -3.89 -5.16 -13.27
CA PRO A 58 -3.91 -5.89 -12.00
C PRO A 58 -2.50 -6.16 -11.46
N THR A 59 -2.38 -6.26 -10.15
CA THR A 59 -1.10 -6.55 -9.51
C THR A 59 -1.30 -7.25 -8.17
N ARG A 60 -0.24 -7.92 -7.72
CA ARG A 60 -0.23 -8.62 -6.44
C ARG A 60 1.14 -8.52 -5.80
N TYR A 61 1.18 -8.12 -4.54
CA TYR A 61 2.40 -8.04 -3.75
C TYR A 61 2.19 -8.64 -2.37
N SER A 62 3.20 -9.33 -1.89
CA SER A 62 3.22 -9.92 -0.56
C SER A 62 4.49 -9.50 0.17
N GLN A 63 4.36 -9.31 1.47
CA GLN A 63 5.49 -9.02 2.34
C GLN A 63 5.28 -9.72 3.68
N ILE A 64 6.37 -10.22 4.27
CA ILE A 64 6.31 -10.90 5.56
C ILE A 64 6.66 -9.91 6.66
N PHE A 65 5.81 -9.89 7.68
CA PHE A 65 5.98 -9.08 8.89
C PHE A 65 6.06 -10.00 10.10
N THR A 66 6.41 -9.42 11.23
CA THR A 66 6.44 -10.13 12.49
C THR A 66 5.71 -9.32 13.57
N THR A 67 5.50 -9.94 14.74
CA THR A 67 4.84 -9.27 15.85
C THR A 67 5.80 -8.31 16.57
N ALA A 68 5.26 -7.19 17.05
CA ALA A 68 6.01 -6.20 17.82
C ALA A 68 6.08 -6.56 19.30
N GLY A 69 5.05 -7.23 19.83
CA GLY A 69 4.97 -7.60 21.24
C GLY A 69 5.24 -9.08 21.46
N SER A 70 5.89 -9.39 22.61
CA SER A 70 6.08 -10.78 23.02
C SER A 70 4.74 -11.41 23.40
N PHE A 71 4.54 -12.66 22.98
CA PHE A 71 3.34 -13.45 23.25
C PHE A 71 2.05 -12.82 22.71
N GLN A 72 2.18 -11.99 21.70
CA GLN A 72 1.05 -11.39 21.00
C GLN A 72 0.29 -12.48 20.23
N THR A 73 -1.02 -12.55 20.43
CA THR A 73 -1.88 -13.56 19.80
C THR A 73 -2.75 -13.01 18.68
N SER A 74 -2.68 -11.73 18.44
CA SER A 74 -3.40 -11.09 17.34
C SER A 74 -2.60 -9.90 16.81
N VAL A 75 -2.88 -9.54 15.55
CA VAL A 75 -2.33 -8.33 14.93
C VAL A 75 -3.45 -7.55 14.26
N ASP A 76 -3.38 -6.25 14.38
CA ASP A 76 -4.29 -5.34 13.67
C ASP A 76 -3.64 -4.92 12.37
N ILE A 77 -4.31 -5.17 11.27
CA ILE A 77 -3.87 -4.76 9.95
C ILE A 77 -4.69 -3.54 9.55
N LYS A 78 -4.04 -2.39 9.53
CA LYS A 78 -4.66 -1.14 9.09
C LYS A 78 -4.16 -0.80 7.71
N VAL A 79 -5.07 -0.80 6.75
CA VAL A 79 -4.73 -0.54 5.35
C VAL A 79 -4.78 0.96 5.09
N LEU A 80 -3.69 1.48 4.58
CA LEU A 80 -3.47 2.91 4.40
C LEU A 80 -3.26 3.24 2.93
N GLN A 81 -3.71 4.43 2.56
CA GLN A 81 -3.49 4.99 1.22
C GLN A 81 -2.88 6.38 1.36
N GLY A 82 -1.75 6.60 0.72
CA GLY A 82 -1.09 7.90 0.72
C GLY A 82 0.42 7.78 0.66
N GLU A 83 1.09 8.94 0.62
CA GLU A 83 2.53 9.06 0.44
C GLU A 83 3.27 9.47 1.70
N ARG A 84 2.55 9.73 2.80
CA ARG A 84 3.17 10.18 4.05
C ARG A 84 3.86 9.01 4.76
N GLN A 85 4.86 9.33 5.57
CA GLN A 85 5.66 8.33 6.29
C GLN A 85 4.93 7.76 7.51
N PHE A 86 3.94 8.47 8.04
CA PHE A 86 3.21 8.04 9.22
C PHE A 86 1.76 7.69 8.88
N ALA A 87 1.26 6.65 9.57
CA ALA A 87 -0.08 6.15 9.34
C ALA A 87 -1.17 7.22 9.55
N ARG A 88 -1.02 8.03 10.58
CA ARG A 88 -1.98 9.08 10.94
C ARG A 88 -2.16 10.15 9.86
N ASP A 89 -1.15 10.32 9.01
CA ASP A 89 -1.15 11.34 7.95
C ASP A 89 -1.64 10.78 6.62
N ASN A 90 -1.91 9.49 6.56
CA ASN A 90 -2.48 8.81 5.40
C ASN A 90 -3.95 8.48 5.65
N LYS A 91 -4.65 8.13 4.59
CA LYS A 91 -6.05 7.74 4.68
C LYS A 91 -6.16 6.27 5.08
N LEU A 92 -6.88 6.00 6.16
CA LEU A 92 -7.25 4.63 6.55
C LEU A 92 -8.40 4.19 5.67
N ILE A 93 -8.17 3.18 4.83
CA ILE A 93 -9.19 2.69 3.89
C ILE A 93 -9.78 1.35 4.31
N GLY A 94 -9.21 0.70 5.31
CA GLY A 94 -9.74 -0.54 5.85
C GLY A 94 -8.92 -1.00 7.04
N ASN A 95 -9.52 -1.84 7.88
CA ASN A 95 -8.80 -2.49 8.96
C ASN A 95 -9.41 -3.84 9.26
N PHE A 96 -8.59 -4.75 9.70
CA PHE A 96 -9.04 -6.06 10.17
C PHE A 96 -8.03 -6.61 11.16
N ARG A 97 -8.45 -7.64 11.90
CA ARG A 97 -7.61 -8.27 12.91
C ARG A 97 -7.42 -9.75 12.60
N LEU A 98 -6.15 -10.17 12.57
CA LEU A 98 -5.79 -11.58 12.50
C LEU A 98 -5.61 -12.11 13.92
N LYS A 99 -6.41 -13.09 14.29
CA LYS A 99 -6.39 -13.74 15.60
C LYS A 99 -5.83 -15.16 15.50
N GLY A 100 -5.51 -15.75 16.65
CA GLY A 100 -5.07 -17.13 16.70
C GLY A 100 -3.60 -17.33 16.35
N ILE A 101 -2.81 -16.28 16.48
CA ILE A 101 -1.36 -16.38 16.35
C ILE A 101 -0.82 -17.13 17.56
N LYS A 102 0.06 -18.11 17.32
CA LYS A 102 0.67 -18.87 18.40
C LYS A 102 1.54 -17.94 19.26
N PRO A 103 1.35 -17.92 20.59
CA PRO A 103 2.18 -17.13 21.47
C PRO A 103 3.66 -17.46 21.29
N ALA A 104 4.47 -16.44 21.07
CA ALA A 104 5.91 -16.58 20.87
C ALA A 104 6.59 -15.25 21.18
N PRO A 105 7.89 -15.24 21.45
CA PRO A 105 8.62 -13.98 21.60
C PRO A 105 8.45 -13.07 20.39
N ALA A 106 8.55 -11.77 20.62
CA ALA A 106 8.47 -10.78 19.55
C ALA A 106 9.49 -11.11 18.45
N GLY A 107 9.07 -10.98 17.20
CA GLY A 107 9.93 -11.26 16.06
C GLY A 107 9.92 -12.72 15.59
N VAL A 108 9.30 -13.63 16.33
CA VAL A 108 9.23 -15.04 15.94
C VAL A 108 8.07 -15.34 14.98
N PRO A 109 6.82 -14.89 15.22
CA PRO A 109 5.75 -15.14 14.29
C PRO A 109 6.02 -14.50 12.92
N GLN A 110 5.63 -15.19 11.86
CA GLN A 110 5.73 -14.67 10.49
C GLN A 110 4.33 -14.51 9.94
N ILE A 111 4.01 -13.29 9.56
CA ILE A 111 2.70 -12.93 9.04
C ILE A 111 2.87 -12.39 7.63
N GLU A 112 2.34 -13.12 6.66
CA GLU A 112 2.37 -12.71 5.26
C GLU A 112 1.16 -11.82 4.98
N VAL A 113 1.43 -10.59 4.60
CA VAL A 113 0.39 -9.64 4.17
C VAL A 113 0.44 -9.55 2.66
N THR A 114 -0.69 -9.81 2.01
CA THR A 114 -0.80 -9.79 0.55
C THR A 114 -1.81 -8.73 0.13
N PHE A 115 -1.40 -7.89 -0.82
CA PHE A 115 -2.28 -6.95 -1.50
C PHE A 115 -2.51 -7.45 -2.92
N ASP A 116 -3.76 -7.70 -3.26
CA ASP A 116 -4.18 -8.16 -4.57
C ASP A 116 -5.16 -7.14 -5.15
N ILE A 117 -4.81 -6.57 -6.28
CA ILE A 117 -5.64 -5.56 -6.95
C ILE A 117 -6.04 -6.12 -8.30
N ASP A 118 -7.34 -6.24 -8.54
CA ASP A 118 -7.84 -6.74 -9.82
C ASP A 118 -7.90 -5.64 -10.89
N ALA A 119 -8.28 -6.02 -12.10
CA ALA A 119 -8.37 -5.09 -13.21
C ALA A 119 -9.45 -4.02 -13.02
N ASN A 120 -10.39 -4.22 -12.12
CA ASN A 120 -11.46 -3.27 -11.80
C ASN A 120 -11.05 -2.31 -10.67
N GLY A 121 -9.86 -2.48 -10.11
CA GLY A 121 -9.38 -1.64 -9.02
C GLY A 121 -9.86 -2.06 -7.65
N ILE A 122 -10.41 -3.26 -7.51
CA ILE A 122 -10.83 -3.79 -6.22
C ILE A 122 -9.59 -4.31 -5.50
N VAL A 123 -9.38 -3.83 -4.28
CA VAL A 123 -8.23 -4.20 -3.45
C VAL A 123 -8.65 -5.26 -2.44
N GLN A 124 -7.98 -6.40 -2.48
CA GLN A 124 -8.14 -7.44 -1.48
C GLN A 124 -6.85 -7.52 -0.67
N VAL A 125 -6.97 -7.35 0.63
CA VAL A 125 -5.83 -7.43 1.54
C VAL A 125 -6.04 -8.62 2.45
N SER A 126 -5.06 -9.49 2.51
CA SER A 126 -5.09 -10.66 3.38
C SER A 126 -3.86 -10.73 4.26
N ALA A 127 -4.01 -11.32 5.43
CA ALA A 127 -2.92 -11.61 6.34
C ALA A 127 -3.00 -13.06 6.75
N LYS A 128 -1.87 -13.76 6.72
CA LYS A 128 -1.77 -15.17 7.06
C LYS A 128 -0.62 -15.41 8.02
N ASP A 129 -0.91 -16.10 9.11
CA ASP A 129 0.13 -16.60 10.00
C ASP A 129 0.73 -17.87 9.39
N LEU A 130 1.98 -17.79 8.97
CA LEU A 130 2.65 -18.91 8.31
C LEU A 130 2.90 -20.09 9.26
N GLY A 131 2.91 -19.84 10.57
CA GLY A 131 3.10 -20.89 11.56
C GLY A 131 1.84 -21.71 11.84
N THR A 132 0.68 -21.06 11.93
CA THR A 132 -0.58 -21.71 12.27
C THR A 132 -1.51 -21.92 11.07
N GLY A 133 -1.28 -21.23 9.99
CA GLY A 133 -2.17 -21.23 8.82
C GLY A 133 -3.41 -20.36 8.98
N LYS A 134 -3.60 -19.70 10.10
CA LYS A 134 -4.73 -18.78 10.30
C LYS A 134 -4.60 -17.60 9.35
N HIS A 135 -5.73 -17.21 8.77
CA HIS A 135 -5.75 -16.06 7.85
C HIS A 135 -7.02 -15.24 8.03
N GLN A 136 -6.95 -14.01 7.59
CA GLN A 136 -8.08 -13.09 7.53
C GLN A 136 -7.89 -12.19 6.33
N GLU A 137 -8.99 -11.70 5.78
CA GLU A 137 -8.94 -10.83 4.61
C GLU A 137 -10.03 -9.77 4.66
N ILE A 138 -9.80 -8.69 3.91
CA ILE A 138 -10.78 -7.64 3.69
C ILE A 138 -10.77 -7.24 2.22
N THR A 139 -11.94 -6.89 1.71
CA THR A 139 -12.09 -6.37 0.35
C THR A 139 -12.47 -4.91 0.41
N ILE A 140 -11.74 -4.08 -0.30
CA ILE A 140 -11.92 -2.62 -0.32
C ILE A 140 -12.39 -2.22 -1.72
N THR A 141 -13.61 -1.75 -1.82
CA THR A 141 -14.20 -1.45 -3.13
C THR A 141 -14.51 0.02 -3.34
N ALA A 142 -14.98 0.69 -2.31
CA ALA A 142 -15.63 2.00 -2.48
C ALA A 142 -14.87 3.18 -1.88
N SER A 143 -13.93 2.93 -1.00
CA SER A 143 -13.18 4.00 -0.31
C SER A 143 -12.21 4.73 -1.21
N SER A 144 -12.32 4.51 -2.46
CA SER A 144 -11.24 4.75 -3.39
C SER A 144 -11.55 5.85 -4.39
N ASN A 145 -12.66 6.52 -4.23
CA ASN A 145 -13.01 7.62 -5.13
C ASN A 145 -12.31 8.90 -4.66
N LEU A 146 -11.04 9.01 -5.00
CA LEU A 146 -10.30 10.24 -4.80
C LEU A 146 -10.41 11.10 -6.04
N SER A 147 -10.67 12.38 -5.86
CA SER A 147 -10.59 13.34 -6.94
C SER A 147 -9.13 13.61 -7.30
N ASP A 148 -8.90 14.11 -8.51
CA ASP A 148 -7.55 14.47 -8.93
C ASP A 148 -6.91 15.50 -7.99
N SER A 149 -7.69 16.45 -7.49
CA SER A 149 -7.20 17.43 -6.54
C SER A 149 -6.77 16.81 -5.20
N GLU A 150 -7.51 15.82 -4.71
CA GLU A 150 -7.14 15.12 -3.48
C GLU A 150 -5.85 14.33 -3.66
N ILE A 151 -5.67 13.69 -4.82
CA ILE A 151 -4.45 12.97 -5.14
C ILE A 151 -3.25 13.93 -5.20
N GLU A 152 -3.40 15.03 -5.90
CA GLU A 152 -2.35 16.05 -6.01
C GLU A 152 -2.01 16.67 -4.66
N GLN A 153 -3.02 16.92 -3.84
CA GLN A 153 -2.81 17.43 -2.49
C GLN A 153 -2.03 16.44 -1.64
N ALA A 154 -2.38 15.16 -1.68
CA ALA A 154 -1.69 14.12 -0.92
C ALA A 154 -0.21 14.03 -1.32
N ILE A 155 0.07 14.11 -2.60
CA ILE A 155 1.46 14.07 -3.12
C ILE A 155 2.22 15.32 -2.68
N ARG A 156 1.59 16.47 -2.77
CA ARG A 156 2.21 17.75 -2.39
C ARG A 156 2.53 17.80 -0.91
N GLU A 157 1.60 17.37 -0.08
CA GLU A 157 1.81 17.29 1.37
C GLU A 157 2.95 16.34 1.72
N ALA A 158 3.02 15.19 1.05
CA ALA A 158 4.10 14.24 1.27
C ALA A 158 5.46 14.86 0.94
N GLN A 159 5.56 15.60 -0.15
CA GLN A 159 6.79 16.28 -0.54
C GLN A 159 7.15 17.41 0.44
N GLU A 160 6.16 18.17 0.89
CA GLU A 160 6.35 19.26 1.83
C GLU A 160 6.90 18.78 3.18
N TYR A 161 6.41 17.64 3.66
CA TYR A 161 6.80 17.10 4.97
C TYR A 161 7.83 15.98 4.89
N GLU A 162 8.39 15.72 3.72
CA GLU A 162 9.30 14.58 3.51
C GLU A 162 10.48 14.59 4.47
N ALA A 163 11.14 15.71 4.63
CA ALA A 163 12.31 15.81 5.50
C ALA A 163 11.93 15.59 6.97
N THR A 164 10.84 16.21 7.42
CA THR A 164 10.38 16.09 8.81
C THR A 164 9.92 14.67 9.11
N ASP A 165 9.12 14.09 8.23
CA ASP A 165 8.63 12.72 8.39
C ASP A 165 9.78 11.72 8.34
N GLY A 166 10.74 11.93 7.45
CA GLY A 166 11.92 11.08 7.33
C GLY A 166 12.76 11.08 8.59
N GLN A 167 12.96 12.25 9.20
CA GLN A 167 13.71 12.37 10.47
C GLN A 167 12.99 11.64 11.61
N ARG A 168 11.69 11.81 11.71
CA ARG A 168 10.89 11.11 12.74
C ARG A 168 10.92 9.60 12.54
N LYS A 169 10.79 9.16 11.30
CA LYS A 169 10.85 7.75 10.98
C LYS A 169 12.21 7.15 11.30
N ALA A 170 13.29 7.82 10.95
CA ALA A 170 14.64 7.38 11.24
C ALA A 170 14.85 7.22 12.76
N TYR A 171 14.34 8.14 13.56
CA TYR A 171 14.41 8.05 15.01
C TYR A 171 13.66 6.82 15.53
N ILE A 172 12.46 6.56 15.04
CA ILE A 172 11.65 5.41 15.43
C ILE A 172 12.33 4.11 15.01
N ASP A 173 12.84 4.04 13.80
CA ASP A 173 13.52 2.85 13.27
C ASP A 173 14.78 2.54 14.08
N ALA A 174 15.55 3.55 14.46
CA ALA A 174 16.73 3.37 15.30
C ALA A 174 16.39 2.80 16.67
N ARG A 175 15.20 3.10 17.21
CA ARG A 175 14.75 2.58 18.50
C ARG A 175 14.13 1.20 18.42
N SER A 176 13.44 0.88 17.37
CA SER A 176 12.69 -0.37 17.23
C SER A 176 13.41 -1.44 16.41
N GLU A 177 14.49 -1.10 15.76
CA GLU A 177 15.35 -1.97 14.94
C GLU A 177 14.65 -2.61 13.73
N ALA A 178 13.40 -2.35 13.50
CA ALA A 178 12.72 -2.98 12.37
C ALA A 178 11.53 -2.17 11.91
N ASP A 179 11.48 -1.96 10.62
CA ASP A 179 10.35 -1.39 9.91
C ASP A 179 9.33 -2.45 9.49
N THR A 180 9.61 -3.72 9.78
CA THR A 180 8.77 -4.85 9.43
C THR A 180 7.91 -5.37 10.59
N LEU A 181 7.92 -4.71 11.75
CA LEU A 181 7.12 -5.08 12.90
C LEU A 181 5.69 -4.58 12.74
N VAL A 182 4.71 -5.45 13.03
CA VAL A 182 3.29 -5.09 13.07
C VAL A 182 2.77 -5.15 14.49
N ARG A 183 1.77 -4.33 14.77
CA ARG A 183 1.14 -4.26 16.10
C ARG A 183 0.11 -5.35 16.32
#